data_fc1a66a3785cb09d53e34ed996509215
#
_entry.id   fc1a66a3785cb09d53e34ed996509215
#
_cell.length_a   1.000
_cell.length_b   1.000
_cell.length_c   1.000
_cell.angle_alpha   90.00
_cell.angle_beta   90.00
_cell.angle_gamma   90.00
#
_symmetry.space_group_name_H-M   'P 1'
#
loop_
_entity.id
_entity.type
_entity.pdbx_description
1 polymer ?
#
loop_
_entity_poly.entity_id
_entity_poly.type
_entity_poly.pdbx_seq_one_letter_code
_entity_poly.pdbx_strand_id
1 'polypeptide(L)'
;MKEGGTAIGFPQFISFTVTNACNLLCKMCGQWSEEGYILNRAIDTRQRMTLDDWMRLVDEIAQHKIRFVLIRGGEPFLFKGIIELLKYINSKGIFLSVDTNGTELEPFAHELSTISNMHITFSVDGPEKVHDEVRKLNGSFHAIKHNIALLNDLEKKNGNTISKSICFTISGYNYRVLGEMPDVARSLSLPSLNIVPFYYYSSEVGAQYEKELDENFDARAFSWKGFRHEDSEIDFDRFREELKEYRANLGELSDFPYLPLTEDEYRVWFQDSTTPVKSSACMNVETLIDIQPNGDANFCVDFPDYSIGNVKNSTIGEVWNGSKAQRFREYRREKPLSVCHRCGAKYISEIKE
;
A
#
# COMPACT_ATOMS: atom_id res chain seq x y z
N MET A 1 18.56 -9.24 -19.59
CA MET A 1 18.93 -8.08 -18.75
C MET A 1 20.13 -7.43 -19.42
N LYS A 2 20.07 -6.13 -19.72
CA LYS A 2 21.22 -5.42 -20.30
C LYS A 2 22.19 -5.04 -19.19
N GLU A 3 23.49 -5.18 -19.46
CA GLU A 3 24.56 -4.63 -18.62
C GLU A 3 24.37 -3.13 -18.47
N GLY A 4 24.48 -2.62 -17.24
CA GLY A 4 24.54 -1.20 -16.95
C GLY A 4 23.27 -0.56 -16.38
N GLY A 5 22.60 -1.14 -15.34
CA GLY A 5 21.64 -0.43 -14.48
C GLY A 5 20.37 0.16 -15.12
N THR A 6 20.21 0.06 -16.42
CA THR A 6 19.09 0.67 -17.17
C THR A 6 17.91 -0.29 -17.22
N ALA A 7 16.77 0.10 -16.65
CA ALA A 7 15.51 -0.60 -16.86
C ALA A 7 15.16 -0.56 -18.35
N ILE A 8 14.64 -1.67 -18.87
CA ILE A 8 14.19 -1.71 -20.26
C ILE A 8 12.78 -1.14 -20.29
N GLY A 9 12.61 0.04 -20.87
CA GLY A 9 11.29 0.65 -21.10
C GLY A 9 10.82 1.60 -20.00
N PHE A 10 9.55 1.53 -19.66
CA PHE A 10 8.79 2.37 -18.73
C PHE A 10 8.27 1.48 -17.59
N PRO A 11 8.01 2.02 -16.38
CA PRO A 11 7.45 1.21 -15.29
C PRO A 11 6.10 0.59 -15.69
N GLN A 12 5.84 -0.64 -15.27
CA GLN A 12 4.60 -1.36 -15.56
C GLN A 12 3.49 -1.03 -14.57
N PHE A 13 3.87 -0.75 -13.33
CA PHE A 13 2.97 -0.39 -12.23
C PHE A 13 3.30 1.01 -11.74
N ILE A 14 2.28 1.84 -11.68
CA ILE A 14 2.40 3.21 -11.21
C ILE A 14 1.56 3.35 -9.95
N SER A 15 2.17 3.82 -8.88
CA SER A 15 1.50 4.17 -7.64
C SER A 15 1.54 5.69 -7.43
N PHE A 16 0.40 6.29 -7.12
CA PHE A 16 0.26 7.68 -6.76
C PHE A 16 -0.12 7.80 -5.28
N THR A 17 0.80 8.25 -4.46
CA THR A 17 0.52 8.73 -3.11
C THR A 17 0.02 10.17 -3.21
N VAL A 18 -1.29 10.35 -3.45
CA VAL A 18 -1.84 11.67 -3.84
C VAL A 18 -1.84 12.70 -2.72
N THR A 19 -1.82 12.25 -1.46
CA THR A 19 -1.79 13.12 -0.29
C THR A 19 -1.14 12.44 0.91
N ASN A 20 -0.50 13.22 1.77
CA ASN A 20 -0.05 12.78 3.08
C ASN A 20 -1.13 12.96 4.17
N ALA A 21 -2.20 13.71 3.90
CA ALA A 21 -3.27 13.92 4.88
C ALA A 21 -4.03 12.62 5.15
N CYS A 22 -4.33 12.36 6.41
CA CYS A 22 -5.20 11.27 6.86
C CYS A 22 -6.04 11.75 8.03
N ASN A 23 -7.26 11.23 8.12
CA ASN A 23 -8.17 11.49 9.23
C ASN A 23 -8.08 10.41 10.34
N LEU A 24 -7.18 9.42 10.19
CA LEU A 24 -6.96 8.34 11.15
C LEU A 24 -5.51 8.33 11.69
N LEU A 25 -5.34 7.72 12.87
CA LEU A 25 -4.05 7.55 13.56
C LEU A 25 -3.81 6.06 13.87
N CYS A 26 -3.94 5.19 12.87
CA CYS A 26 -3.90 3.75 13.02
C CYS A 26 -2.62 3.27 13.71
N LYS A 27 -2.75 2.33 14.66
CA LYS A 27 -1.65 1.86 15.51
C LYS A 27 -0.45 1.30 14.73
N MET A 28 -0.69 0.63 13.58
CA MET A 28 0.34 -0.01 12.76
C MET A 28 0.79 0.83 11.56
N CYS A 29 0.33 2.09 11.44
CA CYS A 29 0.60 2.90 10.25
C CYS A 29 2.01 3.52 10.29
N GLY A 30 2.86 3.22 9.31
CA GLY A 30 4.19 3.84 9.21
C GLY A 30 4.17 5.37 9.08
N GLN A 31 3.07 5.95 8.61
CA GLN A 31 2.92 7.40 8.40
C GLN A 31 2.34 8.12 9.63
N TRP A 32 1.28 7.56 10.23
CA TRP A 32 0.42 8.28 11.18
C TRP A 32 0.29 7.61 12.56
N SER A 33 1.00 6.50 12.83
CA SER A 33 1.14 5.98 14.19
C SER A 33 1.91 6.95 15.08
N GLU A 34 2.03 6.65 16.38
CA GLU A 34 2.78 7.47 17.34
C GLU A 34 4.24 7.73 16.88
N GLU A 35 4.87 6.74 16.24
CA GLU A 35 6.21 6.84 15.66
C GLU A 35 6.19 7.18 14.16
N GLY A 36 5.00 7.39 13.58
CA GLY A 36 4.79 7.62 12.15
C GLY A 36 5.54 8.84 11.63
N TYR A 37 6.19 8.71 10.48
CA TYR A 37 7.07 9.74 9.94
C TYR A 37 6.36 11.03 9.51
N ILE A 38 5.06 10.97 9.18
CA ILE A 38 4.27 12.16 8.88
C ILE A 38 3.87 12.87 10.18
N LEU A 39 3.36 12.11 11.16
CA LEU A 39 2.95 12.64 12.46
C LEU A 39 4.15 13.33 13.14
N ASN A 40 5.32 12.74 13.07
CA ASN A 40 6.55 13.26 13.67
C ASN A 40 7.31 14.24 12.77
N ARG A 41 6.70 14.69 11.66
CA ARG A 41 7.26 15.72 10.75
C ARG A 41 8.67 15.39 10.24
N ALA A 42 8.95 14.13 9.97
CA ALA A 42 10.24 13.69 9.44
C ALA A 42 10.48 14.21 8.01
N ILE A 43 9.41 14.54 7.28
CA ILE A 43 9.43 15.13 5.94
C ILE A 43 8.62 16.44 5.89
N ASP A 44 8.93 17.28 4.91
CA ASP A 44 8.15 18.49 4.62
C ASP A 44 6.92 18.15 3.75
N THR A 45 5.73 18.30 4.30
CA THR A 45 4.47 18.02 3.60
C THR A 45 3.83 19.27 2.97
N ARG A 46 4.48 20.43 2.98
CA ARG A 46 3.96 21.69 2.42
C ARG A 46 4.01 21.70 0.89
N GLN A 47 5.04 21.10 0.29
CA GLN A 47 5.12 20.96 -1.15
C GLN A 47 4.17 19.87 -1.61
N ARG A 48 3.28 20.22 -2.52
CA ARG A 48 2.27 19.28 -3.04
C ARG A 48 2.14 19.45 -4.54
N MET A 49 1.85 18.36 -5.21
CA MET A 49 1.42 18.33 -6.60
C MET A 49 -0.02 18.84 -6.69
N THR A 50 -0.31 19.58 -7.74
CA THR A 50 -1.66 20.02 -8.10
C THR A 50 -2.41 18.92 -8.85
N LEU A 51 -3.72 19.09 -9.04
CA LEU A 51 -4.50 18.18 -9.88
C LEU A 51 -3.92 18.13 -11.32
N ASP A 52 -3.52 19.27 -11.86
CA ASP A 52 -2.94 19.36 -13.22
C ASP A 52 -1.60 18.62 -13.30
N ASP A 53 -0.77 18.66 -12.25
CA ASP A 53 0.46 17.87 -12.19
C ASP A 53 0.16 16.36 -12.30
N TRP A 54 -0.83 15.87 -11.55
CA TRP A 54 -1.25 14.47 -11.61
C TRP A 54 -1.83 14.11 -12.98
N MET A 55 -2.69 14.96 -13.56
CA MET A 55 -3.27 14.73 -14.88
C MET A 55 -2.19 14.68 -15.98
N ARG A 56 -1.17 15.50 -15.91
CA ARG A 56 -0.02 15.44 -16.82
C ARG A 56 0.70 14.08 -16.76
N LEU A 57 0.89 13.52 -15.55
CA LEU A 57 1.48 12.20 -15.41
C LEU A 57 0.56 11.11 -15.98
N VAL A 58 -0.76 11.25 -15.82
CA VAL A 58 -1.73 10.32 -16.43
C VAL A 58 -1.63 10.34 -17.95
N ASP A 59 -1.42 11.50 -18.57
CA ASP A 59 -1.21 11.59 -20.01
C ASP A 59 0.06 10.87 -20.47
N GLU A 60 1.15 11.00 -19.72
CA GLU A 60 2.39 10.28 -20.00
C GLU A 60 2.20 8.76 -19.86
N ILE A 61 1.53 8.31 -18.80
CA ILE A 61 1.18 6.90 -18.56
C ILE A 61 0.36 6.34 -19.73
N ALA A 62 -0.63 7.08 -20.20
CA ALA A 62 -1.48 6.69 -21.32
C ALA A 62 -0.70 6.59 -22.63
N GLN A 63 0.24 7.53 -22.92
CA GLN A 63 1.12 7.50 -24.07
C GLN A 63 2.00 6.25 -24.10
N HIS A 64 2.46 5.81 -22.94
CA HIS A 64 3.25 4.57 -22.78
C HIS A 64 2.40 3.30 -22.70
N LYS A 65 1.07 3.40 -22.86
CA LYS A 65 0.11 2.27 -22.87
C LYS A 65 0.12 1.46 -21.57
N ILE A 66 0.48 2.08 -20.46
CA ILE A 66 0.35 1.47 -19.14
C ILE A 66 -1.13 1.43 -18.77
N ARG A 67 -1.56 0.30 -18.24
CA ARG A 67 -2.98 0.02 -18.03
C ARG A 67 -3.41 -0.07 -16.57
N PHE A 68 -2.51 0.20 -15.65
CA PHE A 68 -2.79 0.09 -14.22
C PHE A 68 -2.18 1.26 -13.45
N VAL A 69 -2.99 1.90 -12.60
CA VAL A 69 -2.57 2.92 -11.64
C VAL A 69 -3.18 2.59 -10.27
N LEU A 70 -2.33 2.57 -9.24
CA LEU A 70 -2.75 2.50 -7.85
C LEU A 70 -2.83 3.91 -7.27
N ILE A 71 -3.95 4.25 -6.66
CA ILE A 71 -4.15 5.50 -5.92
C ILE A 71 -4.13 5.19 -4.43
N ARG A 72 -3.24 5.83 -3.72
CA ARG A 72 -3.08 5.71 -2.28
C ARG A 72 -2.67 7.03 -1.64
N GLY A 73 -2.40 7.03 -0.34
CA GLY A 73 -1.96 8.22 0.37
C GLY A 73 -1.95 8.02 1.87
N GLY A 74 -2.14 9.08 2.63
CA GLY A 74 -2.73 9.00 3.95
C GLY A 74 -4.16 8.48 3.79
N GLU A 75 -5.09 9.37 3.40
CA GLU A 75 -6.42 8.98 2.90
C GLU A 75 -6.68 9.69 1.55
N PRO A 76 -6.79 8.95 0.43
CA PRO A 76 -6.94 9.57 -0.90
C PRO A 76 -8.14 10.49 -1.02
N PHE A 77 -9.25 10.18 -0.35
CA PHE A 77 -10.47 10.99 -0.41
C PHE A 77 -10.37 12.33 0.34
N LEU A 78 -9.25 12.61 1.00
CA LEU A 78 -8.90 13.95 1.49
C LEU A 78 -8.12 14.79 0.46
N PHE A 79 -7.75 14.22 -0.67
CA PHE A 79 -7.11 14.98 -1.75
C PHE A 79 -8.18 15.80 -2.50
N LYS A 80 -8.00 17.12 -2.50
CA LYS A 80 -8.91 18.01 -3.25
C LYS A 80 -8.75 17.78 -4.75
N GLY A 81 -9.81 17.32 -5.41
CA GLY A 81 -9.79 16.95 -6.83
C GLY A 81 -9.62 15.45 -7.06
N ILE A 82 -9.81 14.61 -6.02
CA ILE A 82 -9.69 13.15 -6.17
C ILE A 82 -10.64 12.60 -7.24
N ILE A 83 -11.89 13.01 -7.25
CA ILE A 83 -12.89 12.50 -8.18
C ILE A 83 -12.56 12.88 -9.63
N GLU A 84 -12.11 14.11 -9.85
CA GLU A 84 -11.66 14.58 -11.15
C GLU A 84 -10.47 13.75 -11.65
N LEU A 85 -9.52 13.45 -10.76
CA LEU A 85 -8.38 12.60 -11.09
C LEU A 85 -8.80 11.17 -11.44
N LEU A 86 -9.67 10.54 -10.63
CA LEU A 86 -10.15 9.18 -10.89
C LEU A 86 -10.92 9.10 -12.22
N LYS A 87 -11.80 10.06 -12.49
CA LYS A 87 -12.52 10.17 -13.78
C LYS A 87 -11.56 10.38 -14.95
N TYR A 88 -10.52 11.18 -14.76
CA TYR A 88 -9.51 11.42 -15.79
C TYR A 88 -8.71 10.15 -16.12
N ILE A 89 -8.24 9.41 -15.12
CA ILE A 89 -7.57 8.12 -15.30
C ILE A 89 -8.48 7.14 -16.04
N ASN A 90 -9.75 7.05 -15.61
CA ASN A 90 -10.74 6.17 -16.24
C ASN A 90 -10.99 6.53 -17.71
N SER A 91 -11.05 7.84 -18.05
CA SER A 91 -11.24 8.33 -19.41
C SER A 91 -10.12 7.94 -20.38
N LYS A 92 -8.93 7.62 -19.87
CA LYS A 92 -7.80 7.11 -20.65
C LYS A 92 -7.83 5.57 -20.83
N GLY A 93 -8.85 4.88 -20.31
CA GLY A 93 -8.98 3.44 -20.36
C GLY A 93 -7.98 2.70 -19.43
N ILE A 94 -7.43 3.40 -18.46
CA ILE A 94 -6.51 2.84 -17.47
C ILE A 94 -7.34 2.24 -16.33
N PHE A 95 -7.04 0.98 -15.95
CA PHE A 95 -7.59 0.35 -14.75
C PHE A 95 -7.00 1.04 -13.52
N LEU A 96 -7.86 1.44 -12.60
CA LEU A 96 -7.42 2.08 -11.37
C LEU A 96 -7.80 1.26 -10.14
N SER A 97 -6.89 1.16 -9.19
CA SER A 97 -7.13 0.64 -7.85
C SER A 97 -7.00 1.77 -6.84
N VAL A 98 -7.87 1.80 -5.85
CA VAL A 98 -7.85 2.81 -4.78
C VAL A 98 -7.81 2.12 -3.44
N ASP A 99 -6.77 2.40 -2.64
CA ASP A 99 -6.69 1.96 -1.25
C ASP A 99 -7.24 3.07 -0.35
N THR A 100 -8.25 2.76 0.46
CA THR A 100 -8.92 3.74 1.32
C THR A 100 -9.26 3.17 2.70
N ASN A 101 -9.30 4.04 3.70
CA ASN A 101 -9.88 3.69 4.99
C ASN A 101 -11.42 3.67 4.95
N GLY A 102 -12.03 4.16 3.88
CA GLY A 102 -13.46 4.08 3.58
C GLY A 102 -14.37 5.00 4.39
N THR A 103 -13.86 5.85 5.29
CA THR A 103 -14.71 6.68 6.16
C THR A 103 -15.23 7.95 5.48
N GLU A 104 -14.56 8.43 4.43
CA GLU A 104 -14.82 9.72 3.76
C GLU A 104 -15.51 9.56 2.39
N LEU A 105 -16.13 8.42 2.09
CA LEU A 105 -16.66 8.13 0.75
C LEU A 105 -18.04 8.71 0.47
N GLU A 106 -18.88 8.92 1.49
CA GLU A 106 -20.28 9.36 1.30
C GLU A 106 -20.42 10.56 0.37
N PRO A 107 -19.64 11.66 0.49
CA PRO A 107 -19.76 12.82 -0.38
C PRO A 107 -19.48 12.52 -1.85
N PHE A 108 -18.77 11.43 -2.15
CA PHE A 108 -18.31 11.06 -3.48
C PHE A 108 -19.00 9.82 -4.04
N ALA A 109 -19.90 9.18 -3.29
CA ALA A 109 -20.47 7.89 -3.64
C ALA A 109 -21.22 7.92 -4.97
N HIS A 110 -21.90 9.02 -5.27
CA HIS A 110 -22.64 9.18 -6.54
C HIS A 110 -21.68 9.18 -7.73
N GLU A 111 -20.64 9.98 -7.70
CA GLU A 111 -19.63 10.06 -8.76
C GLU A 111 -18.83 8.77 -8.89
N LEU A 112 -18.43 8.17 -7.77
CA LEU A 112 -17.71 6.89 -7.76
C LEU A 112 -18.53 5.80 -8.44
N SER A 113 -19.83 5.72 -8.15
CA SER A 113 -20.72 4.70 -8.73
C SER A 113 -20.85 4.78 -10.27
N THR A 114 -20.37 5.85 -10.89
CA THR A 114 -20.34 6.02 -12.35
C THR A 114 -19.01 5.66 -13.00
N ILE A 115 -17.95 5.44 -12.21
CA ILE A 115 -16.62 5.10 -12.72
C ILE A 115 -16.59 3.60 -12.97
N SER A 116 -16.30 3.20 -14.20
CA SER A 116 -16.06 1.81 -14.59
C SER A 116 -14.57 1.46 -14.45
N ASN A 117 -14.21 0.19 -14.62
CA ASN A 117 -12.82 -0.26 -14.66
C ASN A 117 -12.01 0.16 -13.41
N MET A 118 -12.63 0.02 -12.22
CA MET A 118 -12.07 0.41 -10.93
C MET A 118 -12.16 -0.73 -9.91
N HIS A 119 -11.16 -0.79 -9.04
CA HIS A 119 -11.15 -1.58 -7.82
C HIS A 119 -11.00 -0.68 -6.60
N ILE A 120 -11.72 -0.97 -5.51
CA ILE A 120 -11.54 -0.29 -4.23
C ILE A 120 -11.16 -1.31 -3.16
N THR A 121 -10.03 -1.10 -2.51
CA THR A 121 -9.58 -1.86 -1.35
C THR A 121 -9.92 -1.11 -0.08
N PHE A 122 -10.82 -1.67 0.72
CA PHE A 122 -11.18 -1.12 2.03
C PHE A 122 -10.27 -1.67 3.10
N SER A 123 -9.66 -0.79 3.86
CA SER A 123 -8.81 -1.16 4.99
C SER A 123 -9.67 -1.50 6.22
N VAL A 124 -9.88 -2.80 6.50
CA VAL A 124 -10.70 -3.29 7.63
C VAL A 124 -9.89 -4.26 8.48
N ASP A 125 -9.71 -3.95 9.77
CA ASP A 125 -8.78 -4.66 10.66
C ASP A 125 -9.46 -5.46 11.79
N GLY A 126 -10.69 -5.89 11.57
CA GLY A 126 -11.42 -6.73 12.51
C GLY A 126 -12.91 -6.44 12.55
N PRO A 127 -13.66 -7.15 13.42
CA PRO A 127 -14.99 -6.75 13.83
C PRO A 127 -14.98 -5.33 14.43
N GLU A 128 -16.13 -4.67 14.46
CA GLU A 128 -16.31 -3.26 14.82
C GLU A 128 -15.40 -2.76 15.95
N LYS A 129 -15.47 -3.41 17.12
CA LYS A 129 -14.71 -2.96 18.30
C LYS A 129 -13.19 -3.00 18.06
N VAL A 130 -12.69 -4.08 17.45
CA VAL A 130 -11.25 -4.25 17.17
C VAL A 130 -10.83 -3.29 16.09
N HIS A 131 -11.62 -3.15 15.02
CA HIS A 131 -11.34 -2.21 13.94
C HIS A 131 -11.21 -0.77 14.47
N ASP A 132 -12.20 -0.28 15.21
CA ASP A 132 -12.22 1.09 15.74
C ASP A 132 -11.03 1.34 16.68
N GLU A 133 -10.67 0.35 17.49
CA GLU A 133 -9.51 0.42 18.38
C GLU A 133 -8.18 0.50 17.60
N VAL A 134 -8.00 -0.35 16.58
CA VAL A 134 -6.79 -0.38 15.74
C VAL A 134 -6.67 0.90 14.92
N ARG A 135 -7.78 1.40 14.39
CA ARG A 135 -7.86 2.63 13.57
C ARG A 135 -7.89 3.91 14.39
N LYS A 136 -8.03 3.80 15.73
CA LYS A 136 -8.12 4.93 16.67
C LYS A 136 -9.24 5.93 16.31
N LEU A 137 -10.38 5.43 15.82
CA LEU A 137 -11.57 6.23 15.52
C LEU A 137 -12.85 5.42 15.82
N ASN A 138 -13.54 5.76 16.90
CA ASN A 138 -14.84 5.16 17.24
C ASN A 138 -15.85 5.45 16.11
N GLY A 139 -16.57 4.42 15.67
CA GLY A 139 -17.56 4.51 14.60
C GLY A 139 -16.98 4.41 13.20
N SER A 140 -15.67 4.21 13.05
CA SER A 140 -15.04 4.04 11.72
C SER A 140 -15.58 2.82 10.99
N PHE A 141 -15.82 1.71 11.69
CA PHE A 141 -16.43 0.51 11.10
C PHE A 141 -17.85 0.79 10.58
N HIS A 142 -18.66 1.50 11.35
CA HIS A 142 -20.00 1.88 10.92
C HIS A 142 -19.99 2.81 9.69
N ALA A 143 -19.09 3.78 9.65
CA ALA A 143 -18.94 4.65 8.49
C ALA A 143 -18.58 3.85 7.22
N ILE A 144 -17.62 2.93 7.31
CA ILE A 144 -17.25 2.04 6.20
C ILE A 144 -18.46 1.21 5.75
N LYS A 145 -19.16 0.58 6.68
CA LYS A 145 -20.35 -0.24 6.38
C LYS A 145 -21.44 0.56 5.67
N HIS A 146 -21.73 1.76 6.16
CA HIS A 146 -22.67 2.68 5.52
C HIS A 146 -22.23 3.04 4.09
N ASN A 147 -20.99 3.44 3.93
CA ASN A 147 -20.44 3.89 2.66
C ASN A 147 -20.40 2.77 1.61
N ILE A 148 -20.07 1.55 2.00
CA ILE A 148 -20.12 0.38 1.10
C ILE A 148 -21.56 0.10 0.67
N ALA A 149 -22.53 0.13 1.60
CA ALA A 149 -23.92 -0.10 1.29
C ALA A 149 -24.46 0.96 0.33
N LEU A 150 -24.19 2.24 0.61
CA LEU A 150 -24.57 3.36 -0.26
C LEU A 150 -24.00 3.21 -1.66
N LEU A 151 -22.70 2.88 -1.77
CA LEU A 151 -22.05 2.70 -3.07
C LEU A 151 -22.65 1.52 -3.83
N ASN A 152 -22.91 0.38 -3.18
CA ASN A 152 -23.56 -0.78 -3.80
C ASN A 152 -24.96 -0.47 -4.33
N ASP A 153 -25.75 0.35 -3.61
CA ASP A 153 -27.09 0.74 -4.04
C ASP A 153 -27.06 1.72 -5.23
N LEU A 154 -26.09 2.63 -5.25
CA LEU A 154 -25.90 3.56 -6.37
C LEU A 154 -25.40 2.83 -7.62
N GLU A 155 -24.49 1.86 -7.48
CA GLU A 155 -24.03 1.03 -8.59
C GLU A 155 -25.17 0.26 -9.24
N LYS A 156 -26.06 -0.36 -8.44
CA LYS A 156 -27.26 -1.04 -8.97
C LYS A 156 -28.14 -0.11 -9.75
N LYS A 157 -28.35 1.13 -9.26
CA LYS A 157 -29.16 2.15 -9.95
C LYS A 157 -28.52 2.62 -11.26
N ASN A 158 -27.20 2.71 -11.29
CA ASN A 158 -26.43 3.18 -12.46
C ASN A 158 -26.08 2.04 -13.45
N GLY A 159 -26.39 0.78 -13.14
CA GLY A 159 -26.02 -0.37 -13.97
C GLY A 159 -24.50 -0.57 -14.06
N ASN A 160 -23.75 -0.15 -13.06
CA ASN A 160 -22.30 -0.29 -12.96
C ASN A 160 -21.94 -1.28 -11.86
N THR A 161 -20.71 -1.76 -11.87
CA THR A 161 -20.15 -2.59 -10.81
C THR A 161 -18.69 -2.24 -10.60
N ILE A 162 -18.34 -1.85 -9.38
CA ILE A 162 -16.96 -1.61 -8.95
C ILE A 162 -16.50 -2.85 -8.19
N SER A 163 -15.35 -3.39 -8.57
CA SER A 163 -14.71 -4.47 -7.81
C SER A 163 -14.27 -3.96 -6.43
N LYS A 164 -14.49 -4.75 -5.38
CA LYS A 164 -14.20 -4.34 -3.99
C LYS A 164 -13.59 -5.49 -3.21
N SER A 165 -12.65 -5.17 -2.33
CA SER A 165 -12.05 -6.12 -1.40
C SER A 165 -11.77 -5.50 -0.03
N ILE A 166 -11.54 -6.35 0.95
CA ILE A 166 -10.93 -5.97 2.23
C ILE A 166 -9.42 -6.17 2.15
N CYS A 167 -8.66 -5.22 2.71
CA CYS A 167 -7.30 -5.45 3.16
C CYS A 167 -7.28 -5.49 4.69
N PHE A 168 -6.88 -6.64 5.25
CA PHE A 168 -6.70 -6.85 6.69
C PHE A 168 -5.20 -6.95 6.98
N THR A 169 -4.67 -5.99 7.74
CA THR A 169 -3.27 -6.01 8.16
C THR A 169 -3.10 -6.76 9.46
N ILE A 170 -2.55 -7.98 9.39
CA ILE A 170 -2.28 -8.84 10.55
C ILE A 170 -1.22 -8.18 11.43
N SER A 171 -1.52 -7.90 12.68
CA SER A 171 -0.62 -7.28 13.66
C SER A 171 -0.86 -7.81 15.08
N GLY A 172 0.01 -7.47 16.04
CA GLY A 172 -0.18 -7.80 17.44
C GLY A 172 -1.52 -7.30 18.02
N TYR A 173 -2.11 -6.26 17.40
CA TYR A 173 -3.36 -5.66 17.85
C TYR A 173 -4.62 -6.44 17.45
N ASN A 174 -4.58 -7.27 16.40
CA ASN A 174 -5.78 -7.84 15.79
C ASN A 174 -5.67 -9.30 15.32
N TYR A 175 -4.50 -9.95 15.40
CA TYR A 175 -4.34 -11.31 14.89
C TYR A 175 -5.31 -12.33 15.50
N ARG A 176 -5.82 -12.07 16.72
CA ARG A 176 -6.75 -12.94 17.47
C ARG A 176 -8.17 -12.96 16.92
N VAL A 177 -8.47 -12.12 15.94
CA VAL A 177 -9.80 -12.07 15.27
C VAL A 177 -9.68 -12.35 13.77
N LEU A 178 -8.55 -12.92 13.32
CA LEU A 178 -8.36 -13.27 11.92
C LEU A 178 -9.42 -14.29 11.46
N GLY A 179 -9.78 -15.26 12.30
CA GLY A 179 -10.81 -16.25 12.01
C GLY A 179 -12.21 -15.68 11.77
N GLU A 180 -12.49 -14.48 12.32
CA GLU A 180 -13.78 -13.79 12.16
C GLU A 180 -13.86 -12.96 10.86
N MET A 181 -12.73 -12.73 10.17
CA MET A 181 -12.70 -11.83 9.00
C MET A 181 -13.59 -12.26 7.83
N PRO A 182 -13.79 -13.56 7.54
CA PRO A 182 -14.76 -13.97 6.54
C PRO A 182 -16.19 -13.52 6.86
N ASP A 183 -16.62 -13.57 8.12
CA ASP A 183 -17.93 -13.09 8.53
C ASP A 183 -18.03 -11.57 8.48
N VAL A 184 -16.95 -10.86 8.81
CA VAL A 184 -16.85 -9.40 8.62
C VAL A 184 -17.05 -9.06 7.13
N ALA A 185 -16.38 -9.75 6.21
CA ALA A 185 -16.53 -9.51 4.77
C ALA A 185 -17.97 -9.72 4.29
N ARG A 186 -18.63 -10.82 4.74
CA ARG A 186 -20.05 -11.07 4.44
C ARG A 186 -20.94 -9.97 4.99
N SER A 187 -20.70 -9.50 6.23
CA SER A 187 -21.48 -8.43 6.86
C SER A 187 -21.38 -7.09 6.12
N LEU A 188 -20.27 -6.88 5.41
CA LEU A 188 -20.00 -5.72 4.55
C LEU A 188 -20.40 -5.97 3.09
N SER A 189 -20.92 -7.14 2.74
CA SER A 189 -21.24 -7.54 1.36
C SER A 189 -20.04 -7.39 0.41
N LEU A 190 -18.84 -7.73 0.86
CA LEU A 190 -17.61 -7.72 0.08
C LEU A 190 -17.20 -9.15 -0.31
N PRO A 191 -16.87 -9.38 -1.61
CA PRO A 191 -16.65 -10.74 -2.13
C PRO A 191 -15.25 -11.27 -1.88
N SER A 192 -14.30 -10.43 -1.46
CA SER A 192 -12.90 -10.83 -1.36
C SER A 192 -12.16 -10.18 -0.19
N LEU A 193 -11.16 -10.93 0.27
CA LEU A 193 -10.26 -10.57 1.36
C LEU A 193 -8.81 -10.65 0.88
N ASN A 194 -8.00 -9.76 1.40
CA ASN A 194 -6.56 -9.76 1.26
C ASN A 194 -5.95 -9.63 2.66
N ILE A 195 -5.24 -10.64 3.12
CA ILE A 195 -4.55 -10.61 4.42
C ILE A 195 -3.07 -10.31 4.20
N VAL A 196 -2.55 -9.33 4.94
CA VAL A 196 -1.17 -8.84 4.81
C VAL A 196 -0.51 -8.82 6.18
N PRO A 197 0.62 -9.48 6.39
CA PRO A 197 1.36 -9.33 7.62
C PRO A 197 1.95 -7.91 7.71
N PHE A 198 1.86 -7.28 8.89
CA PHE A 198 2.40 -5.93 9.09
C PHE A 198 3.93 -5.93 8.99
N TYR A 199 4.47 -4.77 8.65
CA TYR A 199 5.90 -4.54 8.72
C TYR A 199 6.30 -4.18 10.16
N TYR A 200 7.38 -4.78 10.63
CA TYR A 200 7.97 -4.40 11.91
C TYR A 200 9.49 -4.55 11.85
N TYR A 201 10.18 -3.67 12.52
CA TYR A 201 11.63 -3.60 12.50
C TYR A 201 12.15 -3.29 13.88
N SER A 202 13.10 -4.10 14.37
CA SER A 202 13.82 -3.80 15.59
C SER A 202 14.70 -2.57 15.42
N SER A 203 15.08 -1.96 16.54
CA SER A 203 16.01 -0.82 16.54
C SER A 203 17.35 -1.16 15.88
N GLU A 204 17.81 -2.41 15.96
CA GLU A 204 19.02 -2.89 15.31
C GLU A 204 18.88 -2.88 13.77
N VAL A 205 17.79 -3.45 13.24
CA VAL A 205 17.50 -3.47 11.80
C VAL A 205 17.35 -2.05 11.26
N GLY A 206 16.68 -1.18 12.02
CA GLY A 206 16.51 0.23 11.66
C GLY A 206 17.84 1.00 11.61
N ALA A 207 18.71 0.81 12.60
CA ALA A 207 20.05 1.43 12.62
C ALA A 207 20.92 0.94 11.45
N GLN A 208 20.83 -0.34 11.11
CA GLN A 208 21.51 -0.88 9.93
C GLN A 208 20.99 -0.26 8.65
N TYR A 209 19.67 -0.05 8.52
CA TYR A 209 19.07 0.62 7.36
C TYR A 209 19.49 2.08 7.25
N GLU A 210 19.56 2.82 8.37
CA GLU A 210 20.08 4.19 8.39
C GLU A 210 21.51 4.25 7.84
N LYS A 211 22.38 3.36 8.30
CA LYS A 211 23.77 3.23 7.82
C LYS A 211 23.84 2.87 6.34
N GLU A 212 23.03 1.91 5.89
CA GLU A 212 22.99 1.49 4.47
C GLU A 212 22.62 2.64 3.52
N LEU A 213 21.63 3.46 3.91
CA LEU A 213 21.21 4.60 3.09
C LEU A 213 22.23 5.73 3.10
N ASP A 214 22.81 6.05 4.25
CA ASP A 214 23.85 7.08 4.37
C ASP A 214 25.07 6.72 3.53
N GLU A 215 25.67 5.54 3.76
CA GLU A 215 26.91 5.13 3.11
C GLU A 215 26.80 4.91 1.61
N ASN A 216 25.64 4.39 1.14
CA ASN A 216 25.52 4.00 -0.28
C ASN A 216 24.73 5.00 -1.12
N PHE A 217 23.93 5.90 -0.52
CA PHE A 217 23.02 6.75 -1.27
C PHE A 217 23.07 8.23 -0.83
N ASP A 218 23.82 8.57 0.20
CA ASP A 218 23.81 9.91 0.83
C ASP A 218 22.37 10.35 1.15
N ALA A 219 21.62 9.42 1.78
CA ALA A 219 20.21 9.57 2.07
C ALA A 219 19.90 9.21 3.53
N ARG A 220 18.92 9.91 4.10
CA ARG A 220 18.49 9.72 5.48
C ARG A 220 17.31 8.74 5.53
N ALA A 221 17.44 7.63 6.25
CA ALA A 221 16.33 6.77 6.59
C ALA A 221 15.49 7.37 7.72
N PHE A 222 14.19 7.43 7.54
CA PHE A 222 13.25 7.95 8.55
C PHE A 222 11.97 7.11 8.65
N SER A 223 11.55 6.45 7.55
CA SER A 223 10.25 5.81 7.45
C SER A 223 10.12 4.56 8.32
N TRP A 224 11.20 3.82 8.54
CA TRP A 224 11.22 2.60 9.34
C TRP A 224 10.76 2.84 10.79
N LYS A 225 10.93 4.06 11.32
CA LYS A 225 10.54 4.42 12.69
C LYS A 225 9.06 4.23 12.95
N GLY A 226 8.24 4.49 11.94
CA GLY A 226 6.80 4.25 12.03
C GLY A 226 6.38 2.78 12.10
N PHE A 227 7.32 1.87 11.83
CA PHE A 227 7.15 0.43 11.92
C PHE A 227 8.05 -0.20 13.01
N ARG A 228 8.56 0.64 13.94
CA ARG A 228 9.47 0.17 14.97
C ARG A 228 8.75 -0.65 16.04
N HIS A 229 9.08 -1.93 16.10
CA HIS A 229 8.69 -2.88 17.14
C HIS A 229 9.85 -3.84 17.34
N GLU A 230 10.20 -4.13 18.59
CA GLU A 230 11.31 -5.06 18.89
C GLU A 230 10.94 -6.50 18.58
N ASP A 231 9.63 -6.82 18.66
CA ASP A 231 9.06 -8.08 18.20
C ASP A 231 7.66 -7.87 17.56
N SER A 232 7.05 -8.92 17.06
CA SER A 232 5.74 -8.85 16.41
C SER A 232 4.56 -8.76 17.38
N GLU A 233 4.77 -9.07 18.67
CA GLU A 233 3.73 -9.23 19.69
C GLU A 233 2.66 -10.28 19.31
N ILE A 234 2.99 -11.23 18.43
CA ILE A 234 2.11 -12.28 17.94
C ILE A 234 2.50 -13.62 18.59
N ASP A 235 1.58 -14.18 19.38
CA ASP A 235 1.63 -15.60 19.79
C ASP A 235 1.37 -16.45 18.55
N PHE A 236 2.41 -17.12 18.07
CA PHE A 236 2.34 -17.85 16.81
C PHE A 236 1.40 -19.07 16.87
N ASP A 237 1.30 -19.76 18.00
CA ASP A 237 0.41 -20.91 18.12
C ASP A 237 -1.05 -20.46 18.08
N ARG A 238 -1.39 -19.36 18.73
CA ARG A 238 -2.72 -18.75 18.61
C ARG A 238 -2.98 -18.23 17.19
N PHE A 239 -2.02 -17.55 16.55
CA PHE A 239 -2.15 -17.10 15.17
C PHE A 239 -2.43 -18.27 14.21
N ARG A 240 -1.76 -19.40 14.39
CA ARG A 240 -1.95 -20.61 13.58
C ARG A 240 -3.39 -21.14 13.69
N GLU A 241 -3.96 -21.14 14.90
CA GLU A 241 -5.36 -21.51 15.12
C GLU A 241 -6.30 -20.56 14.35
N GLU A 242 -6.09 -19.25 14.49
CA GLU A 242 -6.87 -18.24 13.79
C GLU A 242 -6.75 -18.35 12.26
N LEU A 243 -5.56 -18.62 11.74
CA LEU A 243 -5.34 -18.80 10.30
C LEU A 243 -6.07 -20.05 9.78
N LYS A 244 -6.11 -21.13 10.57
CA LYS A 244 -6.88 -22.34 10.25
C LYS A 244 -8.38 -22.04 10.23
N GLU A 245 -8.88 -21.30 11.22
CA GLU A 245 -10.29 -20.89 11.30
C GLU A 245 -10.65 -19.96 10.14
N TYR A 246 -9.82 -18.97 9.83
CA TYR A 246 -9.96 -18.08 8.68
C TYR A 246 -10.15 -18.89 7.38
N ARG A 247 -9.24 -19.84 7.12
CA ARG A 247 -9.29 -20.67 5.91
C ARG A 247 -10.53 -21.57 5.86
N ALA A 248 -10.94 -22.10 6.99
CA ALA A 248 -12.15 -22.94 7.07
C ALA A 248 -13.44 -22.15 6.82
N ASN A 249 -13.46 -20.87 7.21
CA ASN A 249 -14.63 -20.00 7.13
C ASN A 249 -14.74 -19.23 5.80
N LEU A 250 -13.74 -19.28 4.91
CA LEU A 250 -13.76 -18.54 3.63
C LEU A 250 -15.01 -18.85 2.79
N GLY A 251 -15.39 -20.11 2.65
CA GLY A 251 -16.53 -20.50 1.82
C GLY A 251 -16.36 -20.05 0.36
N GLU A 252 -17.29 -19.22 -0.12
CA GLU A 252 -17.26 -18.68 -1.49
C GLU A 252 -16.46 -17.36 -1.61
N LEU A 253 -15.93 -16.83 -0.50
CA LEU A 253 -15.11 -15.63 -0.56
C LEU A 253 -13.78 -15.92 -1.23
N SER A 254 -13.35 -14.99 -2.08
CA SER A 254 -12.03 -15.06 -2.69
C SER A 254 -10.97 -14.54 -1.70
N ASP A 255 -9.93 -15.36 -1.48
CA ASP A 255 -8.74 -14.95 -0.74
C ASP A 255 -7.61 -14.69 -1.74
N PHE A 256 -7.19 -13.45 -1.84
CA PHE A 256 -6.06 -13.03 -2.66
C PHE A 256 -4.96 -12.50 -1.75
N PRO A 257 -4.19 -13.38 -1.08
CA PRO A 257 -3.13 -12.91 -0.22
C PRO A 257 -2.09 -12.17 -1.05
N TYR A 258 -1.94 -10.89 -0.75
CA TYR A 258 -0.91 -10.02 -1.35
C TYR A 258 0.49 -10.61 -1.22
N LEU A 259 0.71 -11.33 -0.13
CA LEU A 259 1.92 -12.08 0.17
C LEU A 259 1.51 -13.51 0.56
N PRO A 260 1.48 -14.46 -0.40
CA PRO A 260 1.13 -15.84 -0.11
C PRO A 260 2.26 -16.51 0.69
N LEU A 261 2.13 -16.53 2.02
CA LEU A 261 3.06 -17.20 2.93
C LEU A 261 2.53 -18.57 3.35
N THR A 262 3.44 -19.53 3.40
CA THR A 262 3.22 -20.79 4.10
C THR A 262 3.22 -20.57 5.61
N GLU A 263 2.77 -21.58 6.39
CA GLU A 263 2.78 -21.49 7.85
C GLU A 263 4.20 -21.28 8.41
N ASP A 264 5.20 -21.97 7.85
CA ASP A 264 6.58 -21.81 8.26
C ASP A 264 7.15 -20.42 7.91
N GLU A 265 6.75 -19.87 6.77
CA GLU A 265 7.12 -18.51 6.37
C GLU A 265 6.47 -17.45 7.27
N TYR A 266 5.20 -17.64 7.69
CA TYR A 266 4.58 -16.80 8.73
C TYR A 266 5.31 -16.91 10.06
N ARG A 267 5.77 -18.11 10.44
CA ARG A 267 6.59 -18.29 11.66
C ARG A 267 7.86 -17.45 11.60
N VAL A 268 8.61 -17.55 10.51
CA VAL A 268 9.82 -16.74 10.30
C VAL A 268 9.45 -15.25 10.28
N TRP A 269 8.36 -14.88 9.61
CA TRP A 269 7.93 -13.47 9.55
C TRP A 269 7.70 -12.87 10.93
N PHE A 270 7.01 -13.58 11.83
CA PHE A 270 6.63 -13.04 13.13
C PHE A 270 7.62 -13.31 14.26
N GLN A 271 8.52 -14.28 14.13
CA GLN A 271 9.42 -14.68 15.22
C GLN A 271 10.89 -14.35 14.97
N ASP A 272 11.29 -14.04 13.74
CA ASP A 272 12.69 -13.75 13.40
C ASP A 272 12.79 -12.56 12.44
N SER A 273 13.00 -11.36 13.01
CA SER A 273 13.05 -10.11 12.24
C SER A 273 14.27 -10.00 11.30
N THR A 274 15.25 -10.87 11.42
CA THR A 274 16.53 -10.80 10.69
C THR A 274 16.59 -11.73 9.48
N THR A 275 15.89 -12.86 9.52
CA THR A 275 15.90 -13.83 8.42
C THR A 275 14.93 -13.40 7.31
N PRO A 276 15.41 -13.28 6.06
CA PRO A 276 14.53 -13.01 4.92
C PRO A 276 13.54 -14.14 4.71
N VAL A 277 12.27 -13.80 4.48
CA VAL A 277 11.25 -14.73 3.99
C VAL A 277 11.30 -14.73 2.47
N LYS A 278 11.26 -15.89 1.83
CA LYS A 278 11.36 -16.06 0.36
C LYS A 278 12.62 -15.45 -0.27
N SER A 279 12.56 -15.16 -1.57
CA SER A 279 13.66 -14.57 -2.32
C SER A 279 14.03 -13.17 -1.82
N SER A 280 15.34 -12.84 -1.89
CA SER A 280 15.85 -11.48 -1.68
C SER A 280 15.71 -10.58 -2.91
N ALA A 281 15.32 -11.13 -4.08
CA ALA A 281 15.09 -10.34 -5.28
C ALA A 281 13.91 -9.39 -5.10
N CYS A 282 14.05 -8.19 -5.64
CA CYS A 282 12.99 -7.18 -5.61
C CYS A 282 12.60 -6.83 -7.04
N MET A 283 11.40 -7.20 -7.46
CA MET A 283 10.91 -6.88 -8.79
C MET A 283 10.43 -5.43 -8.91
N ASN A 284 10.08 -4.77 -7.81
CA ASN A 284 9.61 -3.37 -7.84
C ASN A 284 10.62 -2.44 -8.51
N VAL A 285 11.92 -2.63 -8.28
CA VAL A 285 12.96 -1.78 -8.90
C VAL A 285 12.97 -1.86 -10.43
N GLU A 286 12.40 -2.92 -11.01
CA GLU A 286 12.31 -3.15 -12.45
C GLU A 286 10.89 -2.93 -13.02
N THR A 287 9.88 -2.80 -12.17
CA THR A 287 8.47 -2.79 -12.62
C THR A 287 7.63 -1.67 -12.06
N LEU A 288 7.95 -1.13 -10.88
CA LEU A 288 7.09 -0.21 -10.14
C LEU A 288 7.77 1.13 -9.88
N ILE A 289 7.03 2.21 -10.03
CA ILE A 289 7.36 3.54 -9.51
C ILE A 289 6.24 4.05 -8.62
N ASP A 290 6.60 4.53 -7.43
CA ASP A 290 5.69 5.22 -6.53
C ASP A 290 6.01 6.72 -6.53
N ILE A 291 4.99 7.56 -6.69
CA ILE A 291 5.12 9.00 -6.79
C ILE A 291 4.45 9.64 -5.56
N GLN A 292 5.25 10.38 -4.81
CA GLN A 292 4.87 11.03 -3.57
C GLN A 292 4.13 12.37 -3.81
N PRO A 293 3.40 12.90 -2.81
CA PRO A 293 2.64 14.14 -2.97
C PRO A 293 3.48 15.37 -3.34
N ASN A 294 4.77 15.37 -3.05
CA ASN A 294 5.70 16.45 -3.42
C ASN A 294 6.34 16.25 -4.81
N GLY A 295 5.97 15.18 -5.51
CA GLY A 295 6.51 14.80 -6.81
C GLY A 295 7.77 13.96 -6.77
N ASP A 296 8.32 13.65 -5.60
CA ASP A 296 9.42 12.69 -5.48
C ASP A 296 8.96 11.30 -5.89
N ALA A 297 9.81 10.60 -6.62
CA ALA A 297 9.57 9.24 -7.07
C ALA A 297 10.53 8.27 -6.38
N ASN A 298 10.06 7.07 -6.09
CA ASN A 298 10.86 6.01 -5.47
C ASN A 298 10.39 4.62 -5.91
N PHE A 299 11.16 3.58 -5.57
CA PHE A 299 10.80 2.19 -5.83
C PHE A 299 10.11 1.50 -4.65
N CYS A 300 10.23 2.07 -3.46
CA CYS A 300 9.76 1.47 -2.22
C CYS A 300 8.50 2.19 -1.75
N VAL A 301 7.35 1.56 -1.92
CA VAL A 301 6.03 2.15 -1.65
C VAL A 301 5.87 2.64 -0.21
N ASP A 302 6.41 1.88 0.76
CA ASP A 302 6.28 2.21 2.20
C ASP A 302 7.57 2.81 2.81
N PHE A 303 8.66 2.88 2.01
CA PHE A 303 9.96 3.43 2.42
C PHE A 303 10.42 4.50 1.43
N PRO A 304 9.84 5.71 1.49
CA PRO A 304 10.16 6.80 0.56
C PRO A 304 11.47 7.53 0.89
N ASP A 305 12.39 6.88 1.62
CA ASP A 305 13.61 7.48 2.15
C ASP A 305 14.64 7.86 1.07
N TYR A 306 14.60 7.18 -0.08
CA TYR A 306 15.48 7.47 -1.20
C TYR A 306 14.69 7.85 -2.46
N SER A 307 14.71 9.14 -2.79
CA SER A 307 14.12 9.64 -4.02
C SER A 307 15.04 9.38 -5.22
N ILE A 308 14.52 8.70 -6.24
CA ILE A 308 15.21 8.48 -7.53
C ILE A 308 15.12 9.69 -8.46
N GLY A 309 14.32 10.68 -8.13
CA GLY A 309 14.11 11.93 -8.87
C GLY A 309 12.76 12.55 -8.54
N ASN A 310 12.44 13.68 -9.18
CA ASN A 310 11.20 14.40 -8.95
C ASN A 310 10.46 14.69 -10.26
N VAL A 311 9.20 14.24 -10.35
CA VAL A 311 8.39 14.32 -11.58
C VAL A 311 7.70 15.66 -11.79
N LYS A 312 7.81 16.62 -10.89
CA LYS A 312 7.28 17.99 -11.13
C LYS A 312 7.96 18.69 -12.29
N ASN A 313 9.27 18.46 -12.42
CA ASN A 313 10.11 19.10 -13.42
C ASN A 313 10.72 18.13 -14.45
N SER A 314 10.33 16.85 -14.38
CA SER A 314 10.82 15.79 -15.25
C SER A 314 9.67 14.86 -15.62
N THR A 315 9.87 14.07 -16.67
CA THR A 315 8.96 12.99 -17.02
C THR A 315 9.19 11.75 -16.13
N ILE A 316 8.20 10.86 -16.06
CA ILE A 316 8.35 9.56 -15.38
C ILE A 316 9.51 8.79 -16.04
N GLY A 317 9.59 8.78 -17.38
CA GLY A 317 10.63 8.08 -18.12
C GLY A 317 12.04 8.57 -17.81
N GLU A 318 12.24 9.90 -17.68
CA GLU A 318 13.53 10.49 -17.29
C GLU A 318 13.94 10.10 -15.87
N VAL A 319 13.00 10.17 -14.92
CA VAL A 319 13.26 9.78 -13.53
C VAL A 319 13.52 8.28 -13.42
N TRP A 320 12.71 7.45 -14.11
CA TRP A 320 12.83 5.99 -14.13
C TRP A 320 14.19 5.49 -14.62
N ASN A 321 14.78 6.19 -15.61
CA ASN A 321 16.07 5.86 -16.20
C ASN A 321 17.22 6.74 -15.73
N GLY A 322 16.97 7.64 -14.77
CA GLY A 322 17.98 8.56 -14.23
C GLY A 322 19.10 7.86 -13.45
N SER A 323 20.20 8.55 -13.23
CA SER A 323 21.40 7.99 -12.57
C SER A 323 21.13 7.50 -11.14
N LYS A 324 20.25 8.18 -10.39
CA LYS A 324 19.85 7.73 -9.05
C LYS A 324 19.09 6.41 -9.10
N ALA A 325 18.18 6.25 -10.08
CA ALA A 325 17.43 5.01 -10.27
C ALA A 325 18.37 3.86 -10.68
N GLN A 326 19.33 4.12 -11.57
CA GLN A 326 20.34 3.13 -11.98
C GLN A 326 21.18 2.67 -10.79
N ARG A 327 21.72 3.63 -10.00
CA ARG A 327 22.50 3.33 -8.79
C ARG A 327 21.75 2.45 -7.80
N PHE A 328 20.45 2.74 -7.57
CA PHE A 328 19.63 1.94 -6.67
C PHE A 328 19.41 0.53 -7.20
N ARG A 329 19.13 0.36 -8.50
CA ARG A 329 18.97 -0.95 -9.13
C ARG A 329 20.25 -1.78 -9.05
N GLU A 330 21.41 -1.19 -9.35
CA GLU A 330 22.72 -1.85 -9.23
C GLU A 330 22.94 -2.40 -7.82
N TYR A 331 22.75 -1.54 -6.81
CA TYR A 331 22.86 -1.97 -5.43
C TYR A 331 21.90 -3.12 -5.08
N ARG A 332 20.62 -2.98 -5.51
CA ARG A 332 19.57 -3.98 -5.19
C ARG A 332 19.73 -5.32 -5.90
N ARG A 333 20.48 -5.38 -7.00
CA ARG A 333 20.86 -6.63 -7.65
C ARG A 333 21.90 -7.41 -6.85
N GLU A 334 22.77 -6.71 -6.17
CA GLU A 334 23.83 -7.33 -5.36
C GLU A 334 23.33 -7.79 -3.98
N LYS A 335 22.57 -6.94 -3.30
CA LYS A 335 22.11 -7.21 -1.94
C LYS A 335 20.80 -6.51 -1.57
N PRO A 336 20.01 -7.07 -0.63
CA PRO A 336 18.88 -6.39 -0.04
C PRO A 336 19.32 -5.27 0.91
N LEU A 337 18.46 -4.29 1.14
CA LEU A 337 18.50 -3.43 2.32
C LEU A 337 17.95 -4.22 3.52
N SER A 338 18.35 -3.88 4.74
CA SER A 338 17.92 -4.58 5.94
C SER A 338 16.39 -4.58 6.12
N VAL A 339 15.71 -3.50 5.77
CA VAL A 339 14.23 -3.44 5.79
C VAL A 339 13.54 -4.35 4.75
N CYS A 340 14.26 -4.83 3.75
CA CYS A 340 13.67 -5.72 2.75
C CYS A 340 13.27 -7.09 3.30
N HIS A 341 13.76 -7.49 4.47
CA HIS A 341 13.45 -8.78 5.09
C HIS A 341 11.96 -8.92 5.44
N ARG A 342 11.28 -7.81 5.72
CA ARG A 342 9.84 -7.77 6.07
C ARG A 342 9.02 -6.93 5.10
N CYS A 343 9.51 -6.72 3.87
CA CYS A 343 8.78 -5.99 2.85
C CYS A 343 7.88 -6.94 2.05
N GLY A 344 6.57 -6.81 2.17
CA GLY A 344 5.59 -7.56 1.37
C GLY A 344 5.57 -7.12 -0.10
N ALA A 345 5.81 -5.84 -0.35
CA ALA A 345 5.70 -5.26 -1.69
C ALA A 345 6.69 -5.87 -2.73
N LYS A 346 7.83 -6.42 -2.31
CA LYS A 346 8.80 -7.05 -3.22
C LYS A 346 8.28 -8.28 -3.96
N TYR A 347 7.17 -8.88 -3.51
CA TYR A 347 6.61 -10.13 -4.04
C TYR A 347 5.42 -9.91 -5.00
N ILE A 348 5.01 -8.67 -5.26
CA ILE A 348 3.85 -8.37 -6.12
C ILE A 348 3.93 -9.06 -7.49
N SER A 349 5.14 -9.24 -8.04
CA SER A 349 5.36 -9.87 -9.33
C SER A 349 5.36 -11.41 -9.31
N GLU A 350 5.31 -12.04 -8.14
CA GLU A 350 5.22 -13.51 -8.01
C GLU A 350 3.76 -14.01 -8.05
N ILE A 351 2.80 -13.11 -8.01
CA ILE A 351 1.38 -13.44 -8.20
C ILE A 351 1.22 -13.81 -9.67
N LYS A 352 1.15 -15.11 -9.95
CA LYS A 352 0.83 -15.61 -11.29
C LYS A 352 -0.63 -15.29 -11.59
N GLU A 353 -0.88 -14.80 -12.80
CA GLU A 353 -2.21 -14.64 -13.41
C GLU A 353 -3.06 -15.92 -13.33
#